data_c74a491e30fa8b74d978a7ece0568a5e
#
_entry.id   c74a491e30fa8b74d978a7ece0568a5e
#
_cell.length_a   1.000
_cell.length_b   1.000
_cell.length_c   1.000
_cell.angle_alpha   90.00
_cell.angle_beta   90.00
_cell.angle_gamma   90.00
#
_symmetry.space_group_name_H-M   'P 1'
#
loop_
_entity.id
_entity.type
_entity.pdbx_description
1 polymer ?
#
loop_
_entity_poly.entity_id
_entity_poly.type
_entity_poly.pdbx_seq_one_letter_code
_entity_poly.pdbx_strand_id
1 'polypeptide(L)'
;MLFRSGIIYRVIRWARSPVPFRIPTTAGQQETMPWVPRNLGDKLDNPSTFPYTVGRMALEVLAFRTLFRNTRSELIEAPKWPEGGKIVHWSYKWLWLGAIAFHYAFLVIVLRHFRFFTEPTLSFVNLLSEVDGFVQFFVPTVYMSGVVLVAAGLYLLGRRLANSNLRYISLAADYFPLFLIISIGLTGILMRYFYKVDVAAVKQLTLGLVTLKPVVPAGIGAVFYVHLFLVCVLLAYFPWSKLLHAPGVFMSPSRNLTSNNRMVMHVNPWNYPVKFHSYMELEDRYRDAMFEAGLPLEKEPETAEEGEA
;
A
#
# COMPACT_ATOMS: atom_id res chain seq x y z
N MET A 1 18.21 3.96 14.88
CA MET A 1 18.76 2.82 14.10
C MET A 1 17.68 1.79 13.73
N LEU A 2 16.88 1.29 14.65
CA LEU A 2 15.85 0.25 14.39
C LEU A 2 14.88 0.56 13.25
N PHE A 3 14.41 1.80 13.11
CA PHE A 3 13.51 2.19 12.02
C PHE A 3 14.15 1.98 10.64
N ARG A 4 15.34 2.53 10.42
CA ARG A 4 16.03 2.42 9.11
C ARG A 4 16.43 0.98 8.80
N SER A 5 17.04 0.28 9.74
CA SER A 5 17.48 -1.11 9.55
C SER A 5 16.29 -2.06 9.35
N GLY A 6 15.17 -1.84 10.06
CA GLY A 6 13.96 -2.63 9.87
C GLY A 6 13.34 -2.46 8.48
N ILE A 7 13.26 -1.22 7.95
CA ILE A 7 12.78 -0.98 6.58
C ILE A 7 13.71 -1.63 5.56
N ILE A 8 15.03 -1.41 5.66
CA ILE A 8 16.02 -1.99 4.74
C ILE A 8 15.94 -3.52 4.75
N TYR A 9 15.89 -4.14 5.92
CA TYR A 9 15.76 -5.58 6.06
C TYR A 9 14.51 -6.12 5.33
N ARG A 10 13.36 -5.49 5.54
CA ARG A 10 12.09 -5.92 4.92
C ARG A 10 12.12 -5.74 3.40
N VAL A 11 12.62 -4.60 2.91
CA VAL A 11 12.72 -4.32 1.47
C VAL A 11 13.68 -5.32 0.81
N ILE A 12 14.86 -5.59 1.40
CA ILE A 12 15.80 -6.59 0.88
C ILE A 12 15.16 -7.97 0.89
N ARG A 13 14.46 -8.35 1.97
CA ARG A 13 13.76 -9.64 2.03
C ARG A 13 12.72 -9.79 0.91
N TRP A 14 11.94 -8.74 0.63
CA TRP A 14 10.98 -8.76 -0.47
C TRP A 14 11.67 -8.81 -1.82
N ALA A 15 12.73 -8.03 -2.01
CA ALA A 15 13.49 -8.03 -3.25
C ALA A 15 14.15 -9.38 -3.55
N ARG A 16 14.50 -10.16 -2.53
CA ARG A 16 15.05 -11.51 -2.66
C ARG A 16 14.00 -12.59 -2.90
N SER A 17 12.71 -12.27 -2.75
CA SER A 17 11.65 -13.23 -3.01
C SER A 17 11.52 -13.48 -4.51
N PRO A 18 11.31 -14.74 -4.96
CA PRO A 18 11.04 -15.03 -6.36
C PRO A 18 9.88 -14.19 -6.87
N VAL A 19 10.06 -13.55 -8.03
CA VAL A 19 9.00 -12.75 -8.65
C VAL A 19 8.20 -13.68 -9.56
N PRO A 20 6.91 -13.92 -9.26
CA PRO A 20 6.07 -14.66 -10.17
C PRO A 20 5.94 -13.88 -11.48
N PHE A 21 5.83 -14.56 -12.59
CA PHE A 21 5.46 -13.90 -13.83
C PHE A 21 4.07 -13.26 -13.67
N ARG A 22 3.89 -12.11 -14.30
CA ARG A 22 2.63 -11.41 -14.24
C ARG A 22 1.52 -12.22 -14.90
N ILE A 23 0.40 -12.38 -14.21
CA ILE A 23 -0.80 -12.98 -14.79
C ILE A 23 -1.35 -12.00 -15.82
N PRO A 24 -1.41 -12.34 -17.12
CA PRO A 24 -1.97 -11.47 -18.13
C PRO A 24 -3.46 -11.26 -17.83
N THR A 25 -3.88 -10.00 -17.76
CA THR A 25 -5.30 -9.67 -17.75
C THR A 25 -5.87 -9.73 -19.16
N THR A 26 -7.19 -9.69 -19.31
CA THR A 26 -7.85 -9.68 -20.62
C THR A 26 -7.31 -8.57 -21.53
N ALA A 27 -7.02 -7.40 -20.99
CA ALA A 27 -6.44 -6.28 -21.72
C ALA A 27 -5.01 -6.54 -22.19
N GLY A 28 -4.22 -7.37 -21.51
CA GLY A 28 -2.86 -7.72 -21.92
C GLY A 28 -2.77 -8.52 -23.20
N GLN A 29 -3.83 -9.21 -23.57
CA GLN A 29 -3.91 -9.95 -24.81
C GLN A 29 -4.08 -9.04 -26.02
N GLN A 30 -4.51 -7.81 -25.85
CA GLN A 30 -4.75 -6.85 -26.93
C GLN A 30 -3.49 -6.51 -27.73
N GLU A 31 -2.29 -6.61 -27.13
CA GLU A 31 -1.04 -6.45 -27.90
C GLU A 31 -0.81 -7.58 -28.91
N THR A 32 -1.30 -8.78 -28.62
CA THR A 32 -1.19 -9.94 -29.51
C THR A 32 -2.40 -10.09 -30.42
N MET A 33 -3.42 -9.27 -30.25
CA MET A 33 -4.66 -9.26 -31.02
C MET A 33 -4.84 -7.87 -31.65
N PRO A 34 -4.28 -7.64 -32.87
CA PRO A 34 -4.26 -6.29 -33.49
C PRO A 34 -5.65 -5.74 -33.81
N TRP A 35 -6.66 -6.62 -33.90
CA TRP A 35 -8.06 -6.19 -34.10
C TRP A 35 -8.78 -5.66 -32.86
N VAL A 36 -8.18 -5.78 -31.67
CA VAL A 36 -8.74 -5.22 -30.43
C VAL A 36 -8.11 -3.87 -30.15
N PRO A 37 -8.84 -2.74 -30.36
CA PRO A 37 -8.28 -1.42 -30.12
C PRO A 37 -8.02 -1.17 -28.63
N ARG A 38 -6.89 -0.56 -28.32
CA ARG A 38 -6.53 -0.16 -26.95
C ARG A 38 -6.62 1.35 -26.80
N ASN A 39 -7.36 1.80 -25.79
CA ASN A 39 -7.37 3.19 -25.37
C ASN A 39 -6.24 3.46 -24.34
N LEU A 40 -6.03 4.74 -24.01
CA LEU A 40 -5.01 5.15 -23.04
C LEU A 40 -5.25 4.53 -21.65
N GLY A 41 -6.51 4.39 -21.25
CA GLY A 41 -6.88 3.75 -19.98
C GLY A 41 -6.40 2.31 -19.92
N ASP A 42 -6.62 1.54 -20.95
CA ASP A 42 -6.19 0.13 -21.04
C ASP A 42 -4.66 0.00 -21.02
N LYS A 43 -3.97 0.90 -21.75
CA LYS A 43 -2.50 0.93 -21.77
C LYS A 43 -1.91 1.23 -20.38
N LEU A 44 -2.58 2.08 -19.60
CA LEU A 44 -2.15 2.38 -18.23
C LEU A 44 -2.56 1.30 -17.21
N ASP A 45 -3.70 0.64 -17.40
CA ASP A 45 -4.15 -0.40 -16.47
C ASP A 45 -3.41 -1.72 -16.66
N ASN A 46 -3.05 -2.02 -17.90
CA ASN A 46 -2.32 -3.22 -18.26
C ASN A 46 -1.18 -2.90 -19.22
N PRO A 47 -0.13 -2.24 -18.73
CA PRO A 47 0.94 -1.74 -19.57
C PRO A 47 1.76 -2.87 -20.17
N SER A 48 1.96 -2.83 -21.49
CA SER A 48 2.85 -3.73 -22.25
C SER A 48 4.27 -3.17 -22.39
N THR A 49 4.46 -1.88 -22.13
CA THR A 49 5.74 -1.19 -22.26
C THR A 49 6.15 -0.47 -20.96
N PHE A 50 7.45 -0.24 -20.79
CA PHE A 50 7.99 0.42 -19.59
C PHE A 50 7.41 1.82 -19.33
N PRO A 51 7.25 2.73 -20.31
CA PRO A 51 6.66 4.05 -20.03
C PRO A 51 5.24 3.99 -19.47
N TYR A 52 4.41 3.10 -19.98
CA TYR A 52 3.05 2.91 -19.45
C TYR A 52 3.07 2.25 -18.05
N THR A 53 4.07 1.41 -17.77
CA THR A 53 4.27 0.86 -16.41
C THR A 53 4.61 1.97 -15.42
N VAL A 54 5.50 2.89 -15.79
CA VAL A 54 5.81 4.07 -14.97
C VAL A 54 4.57 4.94 -14.77
N GLY A 55 3.81 5.21 -15.84
CA GLY A 55 2.56 5.96 -15.75
C GLY A 55 1.52 5.27 -14.84
N ARG A 56 1.39 3.97 -14.92
CA ARG A 56 0.54 3.20 -14.00
C ARG A 56 1.00 3.34 -12.56
N MET A 57 2.30 3.16 -12.28
CA MET A 57 2.85 3.28 -10.94
C MET A 57 2.67 4.69 -10.37
N ALA A 58 2.86 5.72 -11.19
CA ALA A 58 2.61 7.11 -10.79
C ALA A 58 1.15 7.32 -10.39
N LEU A 59 0.21 6.86 -11.21
CA LEU A 59 -1.23 6.96 -10.90
C LEU A 59 -1.63 6.12 -9.67
N GLU A 60 -0.97 4.99 -9.44
CA GLU A 60 -1.23 4.16 -8.28
C GLU A 60 -0.75 4.83 -6.99
N VAL A 61 0.43 5.45 -7.01
CA VAL A 61 1.01 6.12 -5.84
C VAL A 61 0.34 7.47 -5.56
N LEU A 62 0.07 8.26 -6.61
CA LEU A 62 -0.44 9.62 -6.45
C LEU A 62 -1.96 9.69 -6.38
N ALA A 63 -2.67 8.86 -7.14
CA ALA A 63 -4.13 8.93 -7.24
C ALA A 63 -4.87 7.70 -6.71
N PHE A 64 -4.15 6.67 -6.23
CA PHE A 64 -4.72 5.40 -5.77
C PHE A 64 -5.70 4.82 -6.81
N ARG A 65 -5.27 4.82 -8.09
CA ARG A 65 -6.11 4.53 -9.25
C ARG A 65 -6.84 3.18 -9.13
N THR A 66 -6.17 2.13 -8.68
CA THR A 66 -6.80 0.81 -8.52
C THR A 66 -7.94 0.88 -7.50
N LEU A 67 -7.76 1.59 -6.39
CA LEU A 67 -8.80 1.77 -5.38
C LEU A 67 -9.99 2.58 -5.91
N PHE A 68 -9.74 3.63 -6.70
CA PHE A 68 -10.78 4.43 -7.35
C PHE A 68 -11.65 3.61 -8.31
N ARG A 69 -11.02 2.69 -9.04
CA ARG A 69 -11.69 1.83 -10.03
C ARG A 69 -12.25 0.54 -9.44
N ASN A 70 -11.98 0.27 -8.18
CA ASN A 70 -12.45 -0.96 -7.55
C ASN A 70 -13.98 -0.96 -7.42
N THR A 71 -14.57 -2.09 -7.80
CA THR A 71 -16.01 -2.35 -7.68
C THR A 71 -16.23 -3.62 -6.87
N ARG A 72 -17.32 -3.64 -6.10
CA ARG A 72 -17.82 -4.83 -5.44
C ARG A 72 -19.06 -5.29 -6.19
N SER A 73 -19.11 -6.54 -6.57
CA SER A 73 -20.30 -7.17 -7.11
C SER A 73 -20.91 -8.06 -6.03
N GLU A 74 -22.21 -7.97 -5.86
CA GLU A 74 -22.95 -8.74 -4.88
C GLU A 74 -24.20 -9.33 -5.55
N LEU A 75 -24.37 -10.65 -5.41
CA LEU A 75 -25.59 -11.32 -5.84
C LEU A 75 -26.62 -11.15 -4.72
N ILE A 76 -27.68 -10.41 -4.99
CA ILE A 76 -28.79 -10.24 -4.07
C ILE A 76 -29.90 -11.20 -4.52
N GLU A 77 -30.11 -12.24 -3.74
CA GLU A 77 -31.27 -13.12 -3.88
C GLU A 77 -32.47 -12.45 -3.26
N ALA A 78 -33.47 -12.14 -4.05
CA ALA A 78 -34.74 -11.60 -3.56
C ALA A 78 -35.87 -12.59 -3.80
N PRO A 79 -36.66 -12.92 -2.78
CA PRO A 79 -37.80 -13.84 -2.89
C PRO A 79 -38.84 -13.39 -3.92
N LYS A 80 -38.81 -12.14 -4.34
CA LYS A 80 -39.77 -11.50 -5.26
C LYS A 80 -39.34 -11.56 -6.74
N TRP A 81 -38.20 -12.14 -7.06
CA TRP A 81 -37.73 -12.23 -8.46
C TRP A 81 -37.74 -13.69 -8.92
N PRO A 82 -38.71 -14.09 -9.72
CA PRO A 82 -38.82 -15.47 -10.21
C PRO A 82 -37.66 -15.86 -11.17
N GLU A 83 -36.86 -14.91 -11.63
CA GLU A 83 -35.83 -15.12 -12.62
C GLU A 83 -34.41 -15.28 -12.03
N GLY A 84 -34.25 -15.44 -10.72
CA GLY A 84 -32.96 -15.58 -10.05
C GLY A 84 -32.44 -14.29 -9.42
N GLY A 85 -31.28 -14.36 -8.81
CA GLY A 85 -30.66 -13.23 -8.11
C GLY A 85 -30.19 -12.10 -9.04
N LYS A 86 -30.19 -10.86 -8.56
CA LYS A 86 -29.69 -9.69 -9.28
C LYS A 86 -28.26 -9.38 -8.84
N ILE A 87 -27.36 -9.21 -9.81
CA ILE A 87 -26.01 -8.72 -9.55
C ILE A 87 -26.06 -7.20 -9.41
N VAL A 88 -25.65 -6.71 -8.23
CA VAL A 88 -25.55 -5.28 -7.94
C VAL A 88 -24.08 -4.91 -7.81
N HIS A 89 -23.68 -3.83 -8.52
CA HIS A 89 -22.33 -3.31 -8.49
C HIS A 89 -22.24 -2.08 -7.58
N TRP A 90 -21.33 -2.13 -6.61
CA TRP A 90 -21.04 -1.02 -5.69
C TRP A 90 -19.65 -0.45 -5.99
N SER A 91 -19.50 0.85 -5.84
CA SER A 91 -18.21 1.53 -6.01
C SER A 91 -17.56 1.80 -4.65
N TYR A 92 -16.23 1.74 -4.60
CA TYR A 92 -15.45 2.08 -3.40
C TYR A 92 -14.96 3.54 -3.38
N LYS A 93 -15.58 4.45 -4.12
CA LYS A 93 -15.16 5.85 -4.24
C LYS A 93 -15.08 6.59 -2.90
N TRP A 94 -15.97 6.30 -1.97
CA TRP A 94 -15.92 6.87 -0.62
C TRP A 94 -14.70 6.39 0.18
N LEU A 95 -14.34 5.11 0.05
CA LEU A 95 -13.11 4.59 0.63
C LEU A 95 -11.89 5.23 -0.02
N TRP A 96 -11.89 5.39 -1.33
CA TRP A 96 -10.85 6.10 -2.05
C TRP A 96 -10.69 7.53 -1.55
N LEU A 97 -11.79 8.28 -1.41
CA LEU A 97 -11.77 9.66 -0.92
C LEU A 97 -11.19 9.73 0.50
N GLY A 98 -11.66 8.88 1.41
CA GLY A 98 -11.12 8.83 2.78
C GLY A 98 -9.65 8.43 2.84
N ALA A 99 -9.24 7.45 2.02
CA ALA A 99 -7.86 7.02 1.97
C ALA A 99 -6.93 8.09 1.39
N ILE A 100 -7.31 8.75 0.30
CA ILE A 100 -6.48 9.79 -0.32
C ILE A 100 -6.38 11.02 0.58
N ALA A 101 -7.49 11.45 1.18
CA ALA A 101 -7.51 12.56 2.13
C ALA A 101 -6.60 12.27 3.34
N PHE A 102 -6.66 11.07 3.90
CA PHE A 102 -5.80 10.64 5.01
C PHE A 102 -4.31 10.70 4.63
N HIS A 103 -3.93 10.13 3.49
CA HIS A 103 -2.51 10.05 3.10
C HIS A 103 -1.92 11.41 2.73
N TYR A 104 -2.67 12.24 2.00
CA TYR A 104 -2.19 13.59 1.65
C TYR A 104 -2.12 14.49 2.88
N ALA A 105 -3.11 14.44 3.77
CA ALA A 105 -3.06 15.18 5.03
C ALA A 105 -1.86 14.74 5.89
N PHE A 106 -1.62 13.43 6.00
CA PHE A 106 -0.46 12.89 6.71
C PHE A 106 0.86 13.35 6.07
N LEU A 107 0.98 13.30 4.74
CA LEU A 107 2.17 13.75 4.01
C LEU A 107 2.43 15.23 4.25
N VAL A 108 1.42 16.09 4.14
CA VAL A 108 1.52 17.54 4.40
C VAL A 108 2.00 17.80 5.82
N ILE A 109 1.45 17.10 6.81
CA ILE A 109 1.85 17.23 8.21
C ILE A 109 3.32 16.83 8.37
N VAL A 110 3.74 15.67 7.85
CA VAL A 110 5.13 15.21 7.94
C VAL A 110 6.09 16.20 7.30
N LEU A 111 5.79 16.70 6.09
CA LEU A 111 6.63 17.68 5.40
C LEU A 111 6.71 18.99 6.18
N ARG A 112 5.61 19.46 6.77
CA ARG A 112 5.63 20.67 7.61
C ARG A 112 6.43 20.49 8.90
N HIS A 113 6.54 19.29 9.43
CA HIS A 113 7.38 19.03 10.62
C HIS A 113 8.88 19.20 10.35
N PHE A 114 9.34 19.22 9.09
CA PHE A 114 10.73 19.55 8.78
C PHE A 114 11.16 20.93 9.29
N ARG A 115 10.22 21.87 9.54
CA ARG A 115 10.50 23.15 10.17
C ARG A 115 11.20 23.05 11.54
N PHE A 116 11.02 21.94 12.24
CA PHE A 116 11.63 21.70 13.54
C PHE A 116 13.03 21.10 13.44
N PHE A 117 13.42 20.59 12.28
CA PHE A 117 14.66 19.84 12.07
C PHE A 117 15.68 20.59 11.20
N THR A 118 15.34 21.75 10.66
CA THR A 118 16.18 22.53 9.77
C THR A 118 16.28 24.00 10.20
N GLU A 119 17.50 24.56 10.08
CA GLU A 119 17.76 25.97 10.27
C GLU A 119 18.70 26.45 9.16
N PRO A 120 18.29 27.40 8.30
CA PRO A 120 16.95 28.01 8.22
C PRO A 120 15.88 27.02 7.77
N THR A 121 14.60 27.36 8.01
CA THR A 121 13.46 26.56 7.54
C THR A 121 13.43 26.57 6.01
N LEU A 122 13.23 25.40 5.42
CA LEU A 122 13.20 25.24 3.95
C LEU A 122 12.02 26.00 3.33
N SER A 123 12.25 26.67 2.19
CA SER A 123 11.25 27.54 1.55
C SER A 123 9.95 26.81 1.19
N PHE A 124 10.05 25.57 0.72
CA PHE A 124 8.86 24.77 0.41
C PHE A 124 8.00 24.45 1.64
N VAL A 125 8.63 24.32 2.84
CA VAL A 125 7.90 24.09 4.10
C VAL A 125 7.11 25.33 4.52
N ASN A 126 7.67 26.53 4.28
CA ASN A 126 6.99 27.79 4.51
C ASN A 126 5.77 27.92 3.58
N LEU A 127 5.97 27.73 2.28
CA LEU A 127 4.90 27.74 1.28
C LEU A 127 3.78 26.72 1.65
N LEU A 128 4.18 25.51 2.01
CA LEU A 128 3.22 24.48 2.41
C LEU A 128 2.43 24.85 3.67
N SER A 129 3.07 25.57 4.61
CA SER A 129 2.42 26.08 5.82
C SER A 129 1.43 27.20 5.52
N GLU A 130 1.73 28.06 4.55
CA GLU A 130 0.83 29.13 4.09
C GLU A 130 -0.40 28.53 3.39
N VAL A 131 -0.18 27.59 2.48
CA VAL A 131 -1.27 26.90 1.75
C VAL A 131 -2.15 26.10 2.69
N ASP A 132 -1.58 25.37 3.66
CA ASP A 132 -2.34 24.57 4.64
C ASP A 132 -3.10 25.46 5.63
N GLY A 133 -2.59 26.68 5.88
CA GLY A 133 -3.14 27.67 6.82
C GLY A 133 -3.97 28.78 6.16
N PHE A 134 -4.47 28.60 4.94
CA PHE A 134 -5.20 29.67 4.24
C PHE A 134 -6.51 30.09 4.91
N VAL A 135 -7.07 29.21 5.76
CA VAL A 135 -8.30 29.50 6.51
C VAL A 135 -7.94 30.16 7.85
N GLN A 136 -8.15 31.47 7.91
CA GLN A 136 -7.78 32.31 9.08
C GLN A 136 -8.99 32.68 9.92
N PHE A 137 -9.71 31.72 10.47
CA PHE A 137 -10.82 31.99 11.39
C PHE A 137 -10.38 32.29 12.82
N PHE A 138 -9.20 31.83 13.24
CA PHE A 138 -8.70 31.94 14.61
C PHE A 138 -7.20 32.27 14.66
N VAL A 139 -6.73 32.69 15.82
CA VAL A 139 -5.32 32.84 16.14
C VAL A 139 -4.95 31.77 17.19
N PRO A 140 -4.04 30.85 16.87
CA PRO A 140 -3.28 30.68 15.62
C PRO A 140 -4.10 30.11 14.46
N THR A 141 -3.63 30.37 13.23
CA THR A 141 -4.22 29.89 11.98
C THR A 141 -4.51 28.39 12.00
N VAL A 142 -5.68 27.99 11.54
CA VAL A 142 -6.09 26.60 11.48
C VAL A 142 -5.40 25.88 10.32
N TYR A 143 -4.66 24.83 10.62
CA TYR A 143 -4.08 23.95 9.62
C TYR A 143 -5.08 22.87 9.21
N MET A 144 -5.51 22.95 7.96
CA MET A 144 -6.53 22.05 7.43
C MET A 144 -6.06 20.59 7.41
N SER A 145 -4.78 20.34 7.13
CA SER A 145 -4.24 18.98 7.15
C SER A 145 -4.43 18.26 8.49
N GLY A 146 -4.32 18.96 9.62
CA GLY A 146 -4.55 18.37 10.94
C GLY A 146 -6.00 17.92 11.13
N VAL A 147 -6.95 18.77 10.75
CA VAL A 147 -8.38 18.48 10.83
C VAL A 147 -8.76 17.33 9.88
N VAL A 148 -8.29 17.41 8.64
CA VAL A 148 -8.55 16.38 7.61
C VAL A 148 -7.96 15.03 8.02
N LEU A 149 -6.75 14.99 8.60
CA LEU A 149 -6.14 13.74 9.06
C LEU A 149 -7.02 13.04 10.10
N VAL A 150 -7.46 13.79 11.13
CA VAL A 150 -8.27 13.21 12.20
C VAL A 150 -9.65 12.80 11.67
N ALA A 151 -10.30 13.63 10.86
CA ALA A 151 -11.61 13.33 10.28
C ALA A 151 -11.54 12.09 9.35
N ALA A 152 -10.55 12.03 8.46
CA ALA A 152 -10.35 10.87 7.59
C ALA A 152 -9.98 9.61 8.38
N GLY A 153 -9.14 9.73 9.40
CA GLY A 153 -8.81 8.62 10.30
C GLY A 153 -10.04 8.07 11.02
N LEU A 154 -10.88 8.95 11.57
CA LEU A 154 -12.15 8.57 12.21
C LEU A 154 -13.13 7.95 11.22
N TYR A 155 -13.21 8.48 9.99
CA TYR A 155 -14.03 7.88 8.93
C TYR A 155 -13.57 6.45 8.60
N LEU A 156 -12.26 6.23 8.42
CA LEU A 156 -11.71 4.91 8.11
C LEU A 156 -11.92 3.93 9.28
N LEU A 157 -11.77 4.40 10.51
CA LEU A 157 -12.06 3.62 11.71
C LEU A 157 -13.54 3.29 11.82
N GLY A 158 -14.41 4.28 11.67
CA GLY A 158 -15.87 4.13 11.73
C GLY A 158 -16.38 3.16 10.66
N ARG A 159 -15.87 3.27 9.41
CA ARG A 159 -16.17 2.32 8.35
C ARG A 159 -15.80 0.89 8.72
N ARG A 160 -14.65 0.69 9.38
CA ARG A 160 -14.19 -0.64 9.80
C ARG A 160 -15.06 -1.21 10.93
N LEU A 161 -15.52 -0.38 11.84
CA LEU A 161 -16.42 -0.77 12.94
C LEU A 161 -17.85 -1.02 12.47
N ALA A 162 -18.35 -0.22 11.53
CA ALA A 162 -19.73 -0.31 11.05
C ALA A 162 -19.95 -1.50 10.09
N ASN A 163 -18.95 -1.87 9.30
CA ASN A 163 -19.08 -2.97 8.34
C ASN A 163 -18.76 -4.32 9.01
N SER A 164 -19.75 -5.20 9.12
CA SER A 164 -19.62 -6.51 9.78
C SER A 164 -18.55 -7.41 9.14
N ASN A 165 -18.48 -7.43 7.80
CA ASN A 165 -17.51 -8.24 7.08
C ASN A 165 -16.06 -7.75 7.34
N LEU A 166 -15.84 -6.42 7.34
CA LEU A 166 -14.54 -5.84 7.68
C LEU A 166 -14.18 -6.10 9.13
N ARG A 167 -15.14 -5.97 10.04
CA ARG A 167 -14.92 -6.23 11.47
C ARG A 167 -14.53 -7.68 11.70
N TYR A 168 -15.19 -8.62 11.03
CA TYR A 168 -14.89 -10.06 11.14
C TYR A 168 -13.45 -10.41 10.73
N ILE A 169 -12.94 -9.81 9.65
CA ILE A 169 -11.58 -10.08 9.14
C ILE A 169 -10.49 -9.17 9.74
N SER A 170 -10.88 -8.20 10.60
CA SER A 170 -9.93 -7.23 11.17
C SER A 170 -9.28 -7.76 12.43
N LEU A 171 -7.96 -7.64 12.49
CA LEU A 171 -7.12 -7.97 13.62
C LEU A 171 -6.76 -6.71 14.43
N ALA A 172 -6.26 -6.87 15.65
CA ALA A 172 -5.74 -5.76 16.46
C ALA A 172 -4.71 -4.91 15.69
N ALA A 173 -3.88 -5.56 14.85
CA ALA A 173 -2.91 -4.90 13.99
C ALA A 173 -3.53 -3.99 12.90
N ASP A 174 -4.82 -4.06 12.66
CA ASP A 174 -5.54 -3.19 11.73
C ASP A 174 -6.16 -1.97 12.42
N TYR A 175 -6.44 -2.07 13.70
CA TYR A 175 -6.98 -0.98 14.52
C TYR A 175 -5.88 -0.13 15.16
N PHE A 176 -4.86 -0.76 15.70
CA PHE A 176 -3.80 -0.09 16.44
C PHE A 176 -3.16 1.10 15.69
N PRO A 177 -2.74 0.98 14.42
CA PRO A 177 -2.16 2.12 13.69
C PRO A 177 -3.15 3.26 13.46
N LEU A 178 -4.45 2.97 13.28
CA LEU A 178 -5.48 4.02 13.17
C LEU A 178 -5.63 4.78 14.48
N PHE A 179 -5.77 4.09 15.60
CA PHE A 179 -5.84 4.73 16.91
C PHE A 179 -4.57 5.55 17.21
N LEU A 180 -3.40 4.99 16.89
CA LEU A 180 -2.12 5.66 17.13
C LEU A 180 -2.02 6.97 16.33
N ILE A 181 -2.33 6.94 15.02
CA ILE A 181 -2.24 8.13 14.16
C ILE A 181 -3.31 9.16 14.54
N ILE A 182 -4.53 8.73 14.84
CA ILE A 182 -5.59 9.64 15.34
C ILE A 182 -5.13 10.31 16.65
N SER A 183 -4.55 9.56 17.59
CA SER A 183 -4.05 10.12 18.86
C SER A 183 -2.90 11.10 18.64
N ILE A 184 -1.99 10.82 17.70
CA ILE A 184 -0.93 11.75 17.28
C ILE A 184 -1.55 13.03 16.71
N GLY A 185 -2.54 12.91 15.82
CA GLY A 185 -3.25 14.05 15.25
C GLY A 185 -3.96 14.90 16.31
N LEU A 186 -4.68 14.25 17.21
CA LEU A 186 -5.38 14.91 18.32
C LEU A 186 -4.42 15.63 19.26
N THR A 187 -3.34 14.99 19.70
CA THR A 187 -2.33 15.64 20.56
C THR A 187 -1.65 16.81 19.85
N GLY A 188 -1.41 16.71 18.53
CA GLY A 188 -0.91 17.83 17.72
C GLY A 188 -1.88 19.02 17.67
N ILE A 189 -3.17 18.77 17.50
CA ILE A 189 -4.23 19.79 17.56
C ILE A 189 -4.31 20.42 18.95
N LEU A 190 -4.29 19.59 20.01
CA LEU A 190 -4.31 20.06 21.39
C LEU A 190 -3.13 20.99 21.70
N MET A 191 -1.91 20.63 21.31
CA MET A 191 -0.72 21.46 21.51
C MET A 191 -0.81 22.80 20.80
N ARG A 192 -1.36 22.83 19.59
CA ARG A 192 -1.39 24.05 18.81
C ARG A 192 -2.48 25.03 19.27
N TYR A 193 -3.67 24.54 19.56
CA TYR A 193 -4.83 25.42 19.77
C TYR A 193 -5.21 25.60 21.24
N PHE A 194 -4.92 24.64 22.09
CA PHE A 194 -5.35 24.67 23.50
C PHE A 194 -4.19 24.88 24.44
N TYR A 195 -3.11 24.13 24.36
CA TYR A 195 -1.98 24.20 25.30
C TYR A 195 -0.85 25.15 24.87
N LYS A 196 -0.86 25.58 23.58
CA LYS A 196 0.08 26.57 23.01
C LYS A 196 1.54 26.35 23.40
N VAL A 197 2.08 25.19 23.02
CA VAL A 197 3.47 24.82 23.28
C VAL A 197 4.44 25.80 22.65
N ASP A 198 5.53 26.13 23.35
CA ASP A 198 6.59 26.98 22.83
C ASP A 198 7.31 26.30 21.65
N VAL A 199 7.07 26.83 20.46
CA VAL A 199 7.62 26.31 19.21
C VAL A 199 9.14 26.50 19.12
N ALA A 200 9.70 27.55 19.72
CA ALA A 200 11.13 27.81 19.72
C ALA A 200 11.87 26.79 20.61
N ALA A 201 11.33 26.51 21.78
CA ALA A 201 11.84 25.48 22.68
C ALA A 201 11.75 24.08 22.04
N VAL A 202 10.63 23.74 21.36
CA VAL A 202 10.52 22.49 20.61
C VAL A 202 11.55 22.39 19.51
N LYS A 203 11.80 23.47 18.74
CA LYS A 203 12.81 23.50 17.70
C LYS A 203 14.23 23.30 18.27
N GLN A 204 14.53 23.94 19.40
CA GLN A 204 15.82 23.77 20.09
C GLN A 204 16.04 22.31 20.52
N LEU A 205 15.02 21.66 21.10
CA LEU A 205 15.08 20.25 21.48
C LEU A 205 15.30 19.34 20.26
N THR A 206 14.54 19.53 19.19
CA THR A 206 14.60 18.66 18.00
C THR A 206 15.92 18.84 17.24
N LEU A 207 16.42 20.06 17.09
CA LEU A 207 17.73 20.32 16.51
C LEU A 207 18.85 19.71 17.36
N GLY A 208 18.75 19.82 18.70
CA GLY A 208 19.68 19.18 19.62
C GLY A 208 19.71 17.65 19.46
N LEU A 209 18.55 17.02 19.29
CA LEU A 209 18.46 15.57 19.04
C LEU A 209 19.12 15.17 17.71
N VAL A 210 18.86 15.91 16.63
CA VAL A 210 19.43 15.62 15.30
C VAL A 210 20.95 15.84 15.27
N THR A 211 21.43 16.87 15.95
CA THR A 211 22.87 17.18 16.01
C THR A 211 23.62 16.38 17.07
N LEU A 212 22.95 15.44 17.77
CA LEU A 212 23.50 14.65 18.87
C LEU A 212 24.02 15.49 20.05
N LYS A 213 23.44 16.67 20.25
CA LYS A 213 23.68 17.58 21.38
C LYS A 213 22.34 17.86 22.07
N PRO A 214 21.73 16.86 22.75
CA PRO A 214 20.39 17.00 23.30
C PRO A 214 20.36 18.09 24.39
N VAL A 215 19.45 19.02 24.22
CA VAL A 215 19.13 20.04 25.20
C VAL A 215 17.63 19.94 25.49
N VAL A 216 17.25 19.88 26.74
CA VAL A 216 15.85 19.87 27.16
C VAL A 216 15.49 21.26 27.68
N PRO A 217 14.89 22.14 26.88
CA PRO A 217 14.48 23.47 27.33
C PRO A 217 13.40 23.40 28.38
N ALA A 218 13.39 24.36 29.30
CA ALA A 218 12.28 24.54 30.22
C ALA A 218 11.03 25.05 29.52
N GLY A 219 9.85 24.72 30.02
CA GLY A 219 8.58 25.25 29.52
C GLY A 219 7.92 24.42 28.41
N ILE A 220 8.50 23.30 28.01
CA ILE A 220 7.82 22.35 27.13
C ILE A 220 6.79 21.56 27.94
N GLY A 221 5.50 21.71 27.65
CA GLY A 221 4.40 21.08 28.37
C GLY A 221 4.32 19.56 28.21
N ALA A 222 3.68 18.89 29.16
CA ALA A 222 3.53 17.42 29.17
C ALA A 222 2.87 16.86 27.93
N VAL A 223 1.93 17.59 27.31
CA VAL A 223 1.25 17.14 26.05
C VAL A 223 2.23 16.96 24.90
N PHE A 224 3.29 17.78 24.85
CA PHE A 224 4.36 17.59 23.85
C PHE A 224 5.08 16.25 24.04
N TYR A 225 5.42 15.89 25.28
CA TYR A 225 6.11 14.62 25.54
C TYR A 225 5.22 13.42 25.25
N VAL A 226 3.91 13.52 25.50
CA VAL A 226 2.93 12.50 25.09
C VAL A 226 2.91 12.37 23.57
N HIS A 227 2.85 13.48 22.83
CA HIS A 227 2.89 13.47 21.38
C HIS A 227 4.20 12.87 20.86
N LEU A 228 5.34 13.29 21.38
CA LEU A 228 6.66 12.74 21.01
C LEU A 228 6.75 11.24 21.28
N PHE A 229 6.25 10.78 22.43
CA PHE A 229 6.20 9.37 22.77
C PHE A 229 5.36 8.57 21.75
N LEU A 230 4.16 9.06 21.41
CA LEU A 230 3.31 8.41 20.39
C LEU A 230 3.99 8.36 19.02
N VAL A 231 4.72 9.42 18.63
CA VAL A 231 5.52 9.43 17.40
C VAL A 231 6.66 8.40 17.47
N CYS A 232 7.35 8.29 18.60
CA CYS A 232 8.38 7.25 18.80
C CYS A 232 7.79 5.84 18.70
N VAL A 233 6.59 5.61 19.27
CA VAL A 233 5.86 4.34 19.13
C VAL A 233 5.54 4.06 17.66
N LEU A 234 5.06 5.07 16.92
CA LEU A 234 4.80 4.94 15.49
C LEU A 234 6.05 4.55 14.71
N LEU A 235 7.18 5.21 14.96
CA LEU A 235 8.46 4.92 14.30
C LEU A 235 8.97 3.51 14.63
N ALA A 236 8.83 3.06 15.88
CA ALA A 236 9.22 1.71 16.29
C ALA A 236 8.31 0.64 15.67
N TYR A 237 7.00 0.90 15.59
CA TYR A 237 6.00 -0.02 15.04
C TYR A 237 6.04 -0.11 13.52
N PHE A 238 6.34 0.99 12.83
CA PHE A 238 6.23 1.13 11.36
C PHE A 238 6.92 0.00 10.58
N PRO A 239 8.21 -0.35 10.81
CA PRO A 239 8.92 -1.34 10.00
C PRO A 239 8.33 -2.76 10.09
N TRP A 240 7.64 -3.07 11.19
CA TRP A 240 7.14 -4.41 11.50
C TRP A 240 5.63 -4.56 11.23
N SER A 241 5.01 -3.51 10.76
CA SER A 241 3.57 -3.42 10.59
C SER A 241 3.13 -3.39 9.12
N LYS A 242 1.81 -3.41 8.91
CA LYS A 242 1.18 -3.19 7.60
C LYS A 242 1.42 -1.76 7.07
N LEU A 243 1.89 -0.81 7.88
CA LEU A 243 2.24 0.54 7.44
C LEU A 243 3.39 0.54 6.42
N LEU A 244 4.19 -0.52 6.38
CA LEU A 244 5.25 -0.69 5.40
C LEU A 244 4.74 -0.94 3.96
N HIS A 245 3.43 -0.84 3.71
CA HIS A 245 2.88 -0.88 2.35
C HIS A 245 3.41 0.24 1.44
N ALA A 246 3.89 1.36 2.00
CA ALA A 246 4.44 2.47 1.23
C ALA A 246 5.62 2.02 0.32
N PRO A 247 6.73 1.42 0.81
CA PRO A 247 7.73 0.80 -0.07
C PRO A 247 7.20 -0.48 -0.73
N GLY A 248 6.26 -1.19 -0.11
CA GLY A 248 5.70 -2.45 -0.64
C GLY A 248 4.97 -2.28 -1.98
N VAL A 249 4.39 -1.12 -2.25
CA VAL A 249 3.73 -0.86 -3.55
C VAL A 249 4.70 -0.99 -4.72
N PHE A 250 5.97 -0.59 -4.53
CA PHE A 250 7.00 -0.70 -5.54
C PHE A 250 7.54 -2.14 -5.73
N MET A 251 7.24 -3.02 -4.78
CA MET A 251 7.62 -4.44 -4.82
C MET A 251 6.47 -5.35 -5.29
N SER A 252 5.37 -4.78 -5.79
CA SER A 252 4.21 -5.52 -6.27
C SER A 252 4.38 -5.92 -7.76
N PRO A 253 4.66 -7.19 -8.08
CA PRO A 253 4.90 -7.63 -9.45
C PRO A 253 3.71 -7.38 -10.39
N SER A 254 2.49 -7.46 -9.85
CA SER A 254 1.28 -7.18 -10.61
C SER A 254 1.13 -5.72 -11.04
N ARG A 255 1.90 -4.79 -10.45
CA ARG A 255 1.84 -3.35 -10.73
C ARG A 255 3.09 -2.81 -11.39
N ASN A 256 4.27 -3.27 -10.98
CA ASN A 256 5.55 -2.74 -11.44
C ASN A 256 6.15 -3.47 -12.65
N LEU A 257 5.57 -4.61 -13.07
CA LEU A 257 6.01 -5.34 -14.25
C LEU A 257 5.16 -4.98 -15.48
N THR A 258 5.81 -5.01 -16.65
CA THR A 258 5.12 -4.92 -17.94
C THR A 258 4.30 -6.18 -18.21
N SER A 259 3.12 -6.02 -18.81
CA SER A 259 2.25 -7.15 -19.19
C SER A 259 2.56 -7.63 -20.60
N ASN A 260 3.73 -8.21 -20.79
CA ASN A 260 4.23 -8.67 -22.08
C ASN A 260 4.81 -10.08 -22.02
N ASN A 261 4.48 -10.86 -21.02
CA ASN A 261 5.02 -12.20 -20.79
C ASN A 261 4.63 -13.25 -21.86
N ARG A 262 3.72 -12.92 -22.76
CA ARG A 262 3.46 -13.73 -23.97
C ARG A 262 4.44 -13.41 -25.10
N MET A 263 5.02 -12.21 -25.11
CA MET A 263 5.96 -11.73 -26.13
C MET A 263 7.40 -11.86 -25.65
N VAL A 264 7.64 -11.66 -24.37
CA VAL A 264 8.97 -11.64 -23.75
C VAL A 264 8.96 -12.54 -22.52
N MET A 265 9.87 -13.50 -22.50
CA MET A 265 10.06 -14.36 -21.32
C MET A 265 10.53 -13.51 -20.14
N HIS A 266 9.82 -13.60 -19.02
CA HIS A 266 10.25 -12.95 -17.79
C HIS A 266 11.43 -13.72 -17.18
N VAL A 267 12.54 -13.01 -16.98
CA VAL A 267 13.71 -13.55 -16.27
C VAL A 267 13.71 -12.94 -14.87
N ASN A 268 13.68 -13.80 -13.85
CA ASN A 268 13.83 -13.35 -12.46
C ASN A 268 15.25 -12.75 -12.29
N PRO A 269 15.40 -11.47 -11.86
CA PRO A 269 16.71 -10.83 -11.72
C PRO A 269 17.64 -11.56 -10.73
N TRP A 270 17.08 -12.31 -9.81
CA TRP A 270 17.85 -13.13 -8.86
C TRP A 270 18.22 -14.49 -9.39
N ASN A 271 17.73 -14.87 -10.58
CA ASN A 271 18.00 -16.12 -11.29
C ASN A 271 18.09 -17.32 -10.32
N TYR A 272 17.04 -17.50 -9.52
CA TYR A 272 17.00 -18.54 -8.50
C TYR A 272 17.25 -19.88 -9.16
N PRO A 273 18.24 -20.67 -8.70
CA PRO A 273 18.57 -21.94 -9.32
C PRO A 273 17.38 -22.90 -9.18
N VAL A 274 16.67 -23.11 -10.26
CA VAL A 274 15.59 -24.09 -10.36
C VAL A 274 16.09 -25.26 -11.17
N LYS A 275 15.99 -26.47 -10.61
CA LYS A 275 16.26 -27.68 -11.39
C LYS A 275 15.12 -27.82 -12.42
N PHE A 276 15.47 -27.77 -13.69
CA PHE A 276 14.54 -28.12 -14.76
C PHE A 276 14.43 -29.64 -14.84
N HIS A 277 13.21 -30.13 -14.87
CA HIS A 277 12.92 -31.53 -15.14
C HIS A 277 12.55 -31.66 -16.61
N SER A 278 13.15 -32.64 -17.29
CA SER A 278 12.74 -33.03 -18.62
C SER A 278 11.36 -33.71 -18.59
N TYR A 279 10.72 -33.84 -19.77
CA TYR A 279 9.47 -34.59 -19.85
C TYR A 279 9.67 -36.04 -19.45
N MET A 280 10.78 -36.64 -19.82
CA MET A 280 11.13 -38.02 -19.44
C MET A 280 11.29 -38.19 -17.93
N GLU A 281 11.96 -37.24 -17.24
CA GLU A 281 12.05 -37.27 -15.76
C GLU A 281 10.68 -37.14 -15.10
N LEU A 282 9.76 -36.38 -15.70
CA LEU A 282 8.39 -36.24 -15.20
C LEU A 282 7.62 -37.53 -15.43
N GLU A 283 7.72 -38.09 -16.63
CA GLU A 283 7.10 -39.36 -16.99
C GLU A 283 7.60 -40.50 -16.10
N ASP A 284 8.92 -40.64 -15.93
CA ASP A 284 9.48 -41.69 -15.06
C ASP A 284 8.97 -41.61 -13.62
N ARG A 285 8.65 -40.41 -13.14
CA ARG A 285 8.13 -40.19 -11.78
C ARG A 285 6.62 -40.40 -11.66
N TYR A 286 5.85 -40.12 -12.69
CA TYR A 286 4.38 -40.03 -12.65
C TYR A 286 3.71 -40.85 -13.75
N ARG A 287 4.38 -41.86 -14.32
CA ARG A 287 3.93 -42.62 -15.48
C ARG A 287 2.51 -43.16 -15.33
N ASP A 288 2.22 -43.82 -14.24
CA ASP A 288 0.90 -44.42 -14.01
C ASP A 288 -0.21 -43.37 -13.95
N ALA A 289 0.03 -42.26 -13.24
CA ALA A 289 -0.93 -41.16 -13.16
C ALA A 289 -1.11 -40.45 -14.53
N MET A 290 -0.04 -40.36 -15.31
CA MET A 290 -0.10 -39.79 -16.66
C MET A 290 -0.85 -40.71 -17.61
N PHE A 291 -0.68 -42.01 -17.49
CA PHE A 291 -1.42 -43.01 -18.24
C PHE A 291 -2.92 -42.97 -17.93
N GLU A 292 -3.29 -42.95 -16.62
CA GLU A 292 -4.67 -42.82 -16.20
C GLU A 292 -5.32 -41.52 -16.68
N ALA A 293 -4.53 -40.42 -16.75
CA ALA A 293 -4.99 -39.14 -17.25
C ALA A 293 -5.05 -39.04 -18.80
N GLY A 294 -4.65 -40.09 -19.52
CA GLY A 294 -4.64 -40.11 -20.98
C GLY A 294 -3.60 -39.16 -21.59
N LEU A 295 -2.51 -38.86 -20.86
CA LEU A 295 -1.40 -38.05 -21.37
C LEU A 295 -0.47 -38.90 -22.28
N PRO A 296 0.18 -38.30 -23.29
CA PRO A 296 1.10 -39.02 -24.14
C PRO A 296 2.31 -39.52 -23.33
N LEU A 297 2.64 -40.77 -23.46
CA LEU A 297 3.80 -41.40 -22.84
C LEU A 297 4.79 -41.85 -23.92
N GLU A 298 6.09 -41.74 -23.62
CA GLU A 298 7.16 -42.30 -24.46
C GLU A 298 7.44 -43.78 -24.15
N LYS A 299 7.10 -44.20 -22.90
CA LYS A 299 7.22 -45.59 -22.46
C LYS A 299 5.90 -46.09 -21.90
N GLU A 300 5.53 -47.32 -22.22
CA GLU A 300 4.32 -47.93 -21.65
C GLU A 300 4.49 -48.21 -20.15
N PRO A 301 3.41 -48.11 -19.32
CA PRO A 301 3.47 -48.42 -17.91
C PRO A 301 3.77 -49.94 -17.71
N GLU A 302 4.52 -50.24 -16.68
CA GLU A 302 4.91 -51.62 -16.33
C GLU A 302 3.70 -52.55 -16.06
N THR A 303 2.56 -51.96 -15.71
CA THR A 303 1.29 -52.66 -15.44
C THR A 303 0.57 -53.15 -16.72
N ALA A 304 0.97 -52.70 -17.90
CA ALA A 304 0.35 -53.11 -19.14
C ALA A 304 0.88 -54.50 -19.64
N GLU A 305 2.06 -54.88 -19.21
CA GLU A 305 2.69 -56.19 -19.63
C GLU A 305 2.16 -57.40 -18.84
N GLU A 306 1.55 -57.23 -17.65
CA GLU A 306 0.99 -58.36 -16.87
C GLU A 306 -0.45 -58.74 -17.24
N GLY A 307 -1.07 -58.04 -18.16
CA GLY A 307 -2.48 -58.28 -18.58
C GLY A 307 -2.66 -59.13 -19.84
N GLU A 308 -1.59 -59.46 -20.58
CA GLU A 308 -1.66 -60.21 -21.82
C GLU A 308 -0.94 -61.59 -21.79
N ALA A 309 -0.71 -62.16 -20.59
CA ALA A 309 -0.15 -63.50 -20.47
C ALA A 309 -1.17 -64.53 -19.89
#